data_f6244bd36d2f0a5fe7fcb8dc5ba4d19a
#
_entry.id   f6244bd36d2f0a5fe7fcb8dc5ba4d19a
#
_cell.length_a   1.000
_cell.length_b   1.000
_cell.length_c   1.000
_cell.angle_alpha   90.00
_cell.angle_beta   90.00
_cell.angle_gamma   90.00
#
_symmetry.space_group_name_H-M   'P 1'
#
loop_
_entity.id
_entity.type
_entity.pdbx_description
1 polymer ?
#
loop_
_entity_poly.entity_id
_entity_poly.type
_entity_poly.pdbx_seq_one_letter_code
_entity_poly.pdbx_strand_id
1 'polypeptide(L)'
;MVSSTRIRQAFEEGDVTLANKMLGRDYEISGTVVKGKGVGRTIGYPTINLVFDFHPPLKFGVYALATPYGKAIANWGFAPTAGDQSWVSPVMEVHLLECLNTTFTISEKLSVTIKRFLRSEQKFNSFEDLKAQIKLDIASVIKE
;
A
#
# COMPACT_ATOMS: atom_id res chain seq x y z
N MET A 1 3.51 -11.40 -27.74
CA MET A 1 4.13 -10.25 -27.05
C MET A 1 3.06 -9.49 -26.23
N VAL A 2 3.37 -9.23 -24.98
CA VAL A 2 2.45 -8.49 -24.12
C VAL A 2 2.80 -7.01 -24.15
N SER A 3 1.85 -6.14 -24.43
CA SER A 3 2.10 -4.71 -24.53
C SER A 3 2.11 -4.04 -23.15
N SER A 4 2.81 -2.91 -23.05
CA SER A 4 2.83 -2.09 -21.83
C SER A 4 1.42 -1.61 -21.46
N THR A 5 0.61 -1.30 -22.47
CA THR A 5 -0.77 -0.87 -22.25
C THR A 5 -1.60 -1.95 -21.57
N ARG A 6 -1.40 -3.19 -21.97
CA ARG A 6 -2.12 -4.32 -21.39
C ARG A 6 -1.71 -4.58 -19.96
N ILE A 7 -0.43 -4.47 -19.66
CA ILE A 7 0.08 -4.62 -18.30
C ILE A 7 -0.50 -3.54 -17.41
N ARG A 8 -0.48 -2.29 -17.87
CA ARG A 8 -1.04 -1.16 -17.13
C ARG A 8 -2.51 -1.38 -16.84
N GLN A 9 -3.26 -1.83 -17.85
CA GLN A 9 -4.68 -2.08 -17.70
C GLN A 9 -4.96 -3.11 -16.60
N ALA A 10 -4.18 -4.18 -16.54
CA ALA A 10 -4.35 -5.20 -15.50
C ALA A 10 -4.12 -4.62 -14.11
N PHE A 11 -3.09 -3.79 -13.94
CA PHE A 11 -2.86 -3.11 -12.66
C PHE A 11 -4.01 -2.18 -12.30
N GLU A 12 -4.53 -1.43 -13.27
CA GLU A 12 -5.63 -0.49 -13.03
C GLU A 12 -6.95 -1.20 -12.68
N GLU A 13 -7.08 -2.45 -13.09
CA GLU A 13 -8.24 -3.28 -12.74
C GLU A 13 -8.06 -4.04 -11.42
N GLY A 14 -6.89 -3.93 -10.81
CA GLY A 14 -6.58 -4.64 -9.56
C GLY A 14 -6.10 -6.07 -9.76
N ASP A 15 -5.86 -6.48 -10.99
CA ASP A 15 -5.40 -7.85 -11.29
C ASP A 15 -3.87 -7.90 -11.26
N VAL A 16 -3.32 -7.80 -10.06
CA VAL A 16 -1.87 -7.75 -9.85
C VAL A 16 -1.21 -9.08 -10.27
N THR A 17 -1.86 -10.19 -9.98
CA THR A 17 -1.33 -11.52 -10.33
C THR A 17 -1.11 -11.62 -11.83
N LEU A 18 -2.11 -11.24 -12.62
CA LEU A 18 -1.99 -11.25 -14.07
C LEU A 18 -0.96 -10.25 -14.55
N ALA A 19 -0.99 -9.03 -14.00
CA ALA A 19 -0.06 -7.96 -14.40
C ALA A 19 1.40 -8.37 -14.16
N ASN A 20 1.70 -8.95 -12.99
CA ASN A 20 3.05 -9.41 -12.68
C ASN A 20 3.47 -10.56 -13.58
N LYS A 21 2.53 -11.44 -13.90
CA LYS A 21 2.81 -12.55 -14.82
C LYS A 21 3.17 -12.03 -16.21
N MET A 22 2.42 -11.05 -16.70
CA MET A 22 2.70 -10.43 -18.00
C MET A 22 3.99 -9.63 -18.00
N LEU A 23 4.31 -9.00 -16.86
CA LEU A 23 5.55 -8.24 -16.72
C LEU A 23 6.78 -9.14 -16.64
N GLY A 24 6.60 -10.41 -16.23
CA GLY A 24 7.67 -11.36 -16.04
C GLY A 24 8.38 -11.24 -14.70
N ARG A 25 7.86 -10.41 -13.82
CA ARG A 25 8.39 -10.21 -12.47
C ARG A 25 7.36 -9.48 -11.64
N ASP A 26 7.55 -9.43 -10.32
CA ASP A 26 6.70 -8.65 -9.45
C ASP A 26 7.04 -7.16 -9.61
N TYR A 27 6.00 -6.34 -9.66
CA TYR A 27 6.14 -4.90 -9.87
C TYR A 27 6.73 -4.24 -8.62
N GLU A 28 7.85 -3.55 -8.81
CA GLU A 28 8.56 -2.87 -7.73
C GLU A 28 8.58 -1.36 -8.01
N ILE A 29 8.27 -0.57 -7.00
CA ILE A 29 8.30 0.89 -7.09
C ILE A 29 8.97 1.48 -5.87
N SER A 30 9.60 2.63 -6.04
CA SER A 30 10.25 3.35 -4.95
C SER A 30 9.51 4.64 -4.67
N GLY A 31 9.23 4.86 -3.40
CA GLY A 31 8.59 6.09 -2.96
C GLY A 31 9.46 6.84 -1.95
N THR A 32 9.02 8.02 -1.60
CA THR A 32 9.69 8.85 -0.61
C THR A 32 8.90 8.83 0.69
N VAL A 33 9.58 8.58 1.79
CA VAL A 33 8.94 8.55 3.11
C VAL A 33 8.55 9.98 3.51
N VAL A 34 7.27 10.17 3.84
CA VAL A 34 6.75 11.44 4.31
C VAL A 34 6.08 11.27 5.67
N LYS A 35 5.91 12.37 6.39
CA LYS A 35 5.25 12.34 7.68
C LYS A 35 3.76 12.02 7.50
N GLY A 36 3.29 11.01 8.21
CA GLY A 36 1.87 10.66 8.21
C GLY A 36 1.13 11.39 9.32
N LYS A 37 -0.17 11.12 9.40
CA LYS A 37 -1.04 11.74 10.42
C LYS A 37 -1.10 10.97 11.72
N GLY A 38 -0.31 9.90 11.84
CA GLY A 38 -0.19 9.18 13.09
C GLY A 38 -1.33 8.22 13.42
N VAL A 39 -2.29 8.08 12.54
CA VAL A 39 -3.45 7.22 12.77
C VAL A 39 -3.06 5.74 12.85
N GLY A 40 -2.06 5.33 12.09
CA GLY A 40 -1.62 3.94 12.04
C GLY A 40 -1.07 3.41 13.36
N ARG A 41 -0.65 4.30 14.27
CA ARG A 41 -0.12 3.88 15.57
C ARG A 41 -1.12 3.10 16.40
N THR A 42 -2.40 3.33 16.16
CA THR A 42 -3.46 2.69 16.94
C THR A 42 -3.71 1.25 16.53
N ILE A 43 -3.10 0.80 15.43
CA ILE A 43 -3.27 -0.56 14.92
C ILE A 43 -2.19 -1.50 15.46
N GLY A 44 -1.12 -0.96 16.01
CA GLY A 44 -0.05 -1.74 16.62
C GLY A 44 1.09 -2.14 15.69
N TYR A 45 1.09 -1.65 14.46
CA TYR A 45 2.15 -1.91 13.49
C TYR A 45 2.80 -0.61 13.05
N PRO A 46 4.12 -0.60 12.79
CA PRO A 46 4.77 0.59 12.25
C PRO A 46 4.15 1.01 10.93
N THR A 47 3.89 2.29 10.77
CA THR A 47 3.27 2.82 9.57
C THR A 47 4.23 3.77 8.86
N ILE A 48 4.38 3.56 7.55
CA ILE A 48 5.22 4.40 6.71
C ILE A 48 4.32 4.99 5.62
N ASN A 49 4.40 6.28 5.40
CA ASN A 49 3.65 6.92 4.33
C ASN A 49 4.59 7.22 3.18
N LEU A 50 4.25 6.75 1.99
CA LEU A 50 5.06 6.93 0.80
C LEU A 50 4.32 7.77 -0.21
N VAL A 51 5.03 8.73 -0.81
CA VAL A 51 4.55 9.45 -1.98
C VAL A 51 5.49 9.14 -3.15
N PHE A 52 4.95 9.23 -4.36
CA PHE A 52 5.70 8.90 -5.56
C PHE A 52 5.80 10.13 -6.45
N ASP A 53 6.90 10.24 -7.19
CA ASP A 53 7.08 11.34 -8.14
C ASP A 53 6.44 11.03 -9.50
N PHE A 54 5.69 9.95 -9.56
CA PHE A 54 4.89 9.55 -10.71
C PHE A 54 3.58 8.98 -10.18
N HIS A 55 2.59 8.74 -11.05
CA HIS A 55 1.34 8.12 -10.62
C HIS A 55 1.39 6.62 -10.95
N PRO A 56 1.60 5.74 -9.97
CA PRO A 56 1.58 4.30 -10.23
C PRO A 56 0.24 3.88 -10.82
N PRO A 57 0.23 3.02 -11.85
CA PRO A 57 -1.01 2.59 -12.49
C PRO A 57 -1.71 1.52 -11.66
N LEU A 58 -1.94 1.79 -10.39
CA LEU A 58 -2.55 0.86 -9.45
C LEU A 58 -3.95 1.33 -9.08
N LYS A 59 -4.89 0.39 -9.03
CA LYS A 59 -6.23 0.66 -8.54
C LYS A 59 -6.14 1.05 -7.06
N PHE A 60 -6.92 2.03 -6.63
CA PHE A 60 -6.97 2.38 -5.23
C PHE A 60 -7.52 1.22 -4.41
N GLY A 61 -6.89 0.95 -3.28
CA GLY A 61 -7.29 -0.13 -2.41
C GLY A 61 -6.17 -0.63 -1.54
N VAL A 62 -6.32 -1.84 -1.05
CA VAL A 62 -5.38 -2.46 -0.10
C VAL A 62 -4.60 -3.55 -0.82
N TYR A 63 -3.29 -3.56 -0.58
CA TYR A 63 -2.35 -4.46 -1.25
C TYR A 63 -1.49 -5.22 -0.26
N ALA A 64 -1.13 -6.45 -0.63
CA ALA A 64 -0.04 -7.17 0.03
C ALA A 64 1.26 -6.76 -0.64
N LEU A 65 2.24 -6.40 0.16
CA LEU A 65 3.55 -5.94 -0.32
C LEU A 65 4.67 -6.79 0.27
N ALA A 66 5.81 -6.77 -0.42
CA ALA A 66 7.08 -7.17 0.16
C ALA A 66 7.95 -5.91 0.22
N THR A 67 8.73 -5.79 1.28
CA THR A 67 9.64 -4.66 1.49
C THR A 67 10.98 -5.19 1.94
N PRO A 68 12.04 -4.37 1.98
CA PRO A 68 13.31 -4.80 2.57
C PRO A 68 13.19 -5.19 4.04
N TYR A 69 12.09 -4.82 4.70
CA TYR A 69 11.85 -5.11 6.11
C TYR A 69 10.82 -6.22 6.30
N GLY A 70 10.49 -6.97 5.24
CA GLY A 70 9.57 -8.09 5.31
C GLY A 70 8.20 -7.78 4.72
N LYS A 71 7.23 -8.62 5.04
CA LYS A 71 5.87 -8.48 4.53
C LYS A 71 5.19 -7.25 5.09
N ALA A 72 4.34 -6.65 4.26
CA ALA A 72 3.58 -5.47 4.65
C ALA A 72 2.21 -5.49 3.99
N ILE A 73 1.32 -4.67 4.53
CA ILE A 73 0.02 -4.40 3.93
C ILE A 73 -0.04 -2.90 3.71
N ALA A 74 -0.61 -2.47 2.60
CA ALA A 74 -0.64 -1.04 2.28
C ALA A 74 -2.00 -0.61 1.76
N ASN A 75 -2.40 0.59 2.14
CA ASN A 75 -3.54 1.26 1.55
C ASN A 75 -3.04 2.30 0.56
N TRP A 76 -3.49 2.18 -0.68
CA TRP A 76 -3.15 3.12 -1.74
C TRP A 76 -4.38 3.96 -2.05
N GLY A 77 -4.28 5.28 -1.85
CA GLY A 77 -5.39 6.18 -2.09
C GLY A 77 -5.15 7.55 -1.50
N PHE A 78 -6.18 8.39 -1.54
CA PHE A 78 -6.09 9.70 -0.90
C PHE A 78 -6.24 9.53 0.61
N ALA A 79 -5.50 10.34 1.37
CA ALA A 79 -5.56 10.27 2.82
C ALA A 79 -6.98 10.60 3.30
N PRO A 80 -7.61 9.68 4.05
CA PRO A 80 -9.02 9.84 4.39
C PRO A 80 -9.28 10.89 5.47
N THR A 81 -8.27 11.31 6.17
CA THR A 81 -8.49 12.24 7.25
C THR A 81 -8.20 13.64 6.83
N ALA A 82 -9.06 14.12 6.06
CA ALA A 82 -8.77 15.39 5.61
C ALA A 82 -9.21 16.50 6.48
N GLY A 83 -8.51 16.95 7.29
CA GLY A 83 -8.62 18.30 7.71
C GLY A 83 -8.02 19.25 6.71
N ASP A 84 -7.23 18.76 5.83
CA ASP A 84 -6.50 19.60 4.88
C ASP A 84 -6.92 19.27 3.45
N GLN A 85 -7.57 20.23 2.82
CA GLN A 85 -8.06 20.10 1.45
C GLN A 85 -6.96 20.26 0.39
N SER A 86 -5.74 20.53 0.81
CA SER A 86 -4.65 20.77 -0.13
C SER A 86 -4.04 19.49 -0.71
N TRP A 87 -4.45 18.34 -0.23
CA TRP A 87 -3.92 17.06 -0.72
C TRP A 87 -4.47 16.74 -2.10
N VAL A 88 -3.62 16.83 -3.10
CA VAL A 88 -3.98 16.54 -4.48
C VAL A 88 -3.33 15.26 -5.00
N SER A 89 -2.51 14.61 -4.18
CA SER A 89 -1.82 13.39 -4.58
C SER A 89 -2.14 12.24 -3.64
N PRO A 90 -2.29 11.03 -4.17
CA PRO A 90 -2.52 9.87 -3.31
C PRO A 90 -1.27 9.49 -2.54
N VAL A 91 -1.48 8.75 -1.46
CA VAL A 91 -0.41 8.31 -0.56
C VAL A 91 -0.55 6.80 -0.37
N MET A 92 0.58 6.12 -0.29
CA MET A 92 0.60 4.71 0.07
C MET A 92 0.96 4.60 1.55
N GLU A 93 -0.01 4.16 2.35
CA GLU A 93 0.20 3.96 3.78
C GLU A 93 0.57 2.50 4.01
N VAL A 94 1.83 2.26 4.40
CA VAL A 94 2.40 0.92 4.50
C VAL A 94 2.50 0.52 5.96
N HIS A 95 1.92 -0.62 6.32
CA HIS A 95 2.03 -1.21 7.66
C HIS A 95 2.97 -2.41 7.59
N LEU A 96 4.09 -2.32 8.33
CA LEU A 96 5.07 -3.42 8.38
C LEU A 96 4.59 -4.49 9.34
N LEU A 97 4.57 -5.74 8.91
CA LEU A 97 4.01 -6.84 9.68
C LEU A 97 5.06 -7.64 10.43
N GLU A 98 6.32 -7.57 10.01
CA GLU A 98 7.38 -8.42 10.53
C GLU A 98 8.52 -7.66 11.20
N CYS A 99 8.48 -6.33 11.18
CA CYS A 99 9.56 -5.52 11.72
C CYS A 99 8.97 -4.41 12.60
N LEU A 100 8.82 -4.68 13.87
CA LEU A 100 8.08 -3.81 14.79
C LEU A 100 8.90 -2.69 15.42
N ASN A 101 10.22 -2.75 15.31
CA ASN A 101 11.12 -1.80 15.99
C ASN A 101 11.91 -0.90 15.04
N THR A 102 11.45 -0.77 13.81
CA THR A 102 12.17 0.03 12.81
C THR A 102 11.68 1.47 12.82
N THR A 103 12.61 2.40 12.72
CA THR A 103 12.30 3.81 12.53
C THR A 103 12.72 4.23 11.14
N PHE A 104 12.03 5.23 10.61
CA PHE A 104 12.27 5.71 9.25
C PHE A 104 12.54 7.20 9.27
N THR A 105 13.49 7.60 8.44
CA THR A 105 13.84 9.00 8.29
C THR A 105 12.96 9.62 7.20
N ILE A 106 12.36 10.76 7.51
CA ILE A 106 11.60 11.51 6.52
C ILE A 106 12.51 11.86 5.34
N SER A 107 11.98 11.73 4.14
CA SER A 107 12.68 11.95 2.86
C SER A 107 13.56 10.79 2.39
N GLU A 108 13.69 9.71 3.17
CA GLU A 108 14.42 8.56 2.65
C GLU A 108 13.58 7.85 1.58
N LYS A 109 14.24 7.08 0.73
CA LYS A 109 13.59 6.30 -0.31
C LYS A 109 13.33 4.89 0.19
N LEU A 110 12.17 4.35 -0.17
CA LEU A 110 11.83 2.97 0.18
C LEU A 110 11.24 2.29 -1.04
N SER A 111 11.79 1.13 -1.39
CA SER A 111 11.26 0.30 -2.46
C SER A 111 10.25 -0.68 -1.89
N VAL A 112 9.14 -0.84 -2.59
CA VAL A 112 8.11 -1.82 -2.23
C VAL A 112 7.76 -2.64 -3.45
N THR A 113 7.46 -3.93 -3.23
CA THR A 113 7.08 -4.86 -4.28
C THR A 113 5.60 -5.18 -4.13
N ILE A 114 4.85 -4.98 -5.19
CA ILE A 114 3.40 -5.19 -5.20
C ILE A 114 3.13 -6.68 -5.47
N LYS A 115 2.64 -7.39 -4.46
CA LYS A 115 2.46 -8.83 -4.54
C LYS A 115 1.04 -9.23 -4.92
N ARG A 116 0.04 -8.57 -4.34
CA ARG A 116 -1.35 -8.96 -4.52
C ARG A 116 -2.29 -7.83 -4.15
N PHE A 117 -3.39 -7.70 -4.87
CA PHE A 117 -4.47 -6.79 -4.52
C PHE A 117 -5.43 -7.52 -3.57
N LEU A 118 -5.71 -6.93 -2.41
CA LEU A 118 -6.56 -7.57 -1.42
C LEU A 118 -8.01 -7.14 -1.54
N ARG A 119 -8.26 -5.84 -1.65
CA ARG A 119 -9.62 -5.32 -1.75
C ARG A 119 -9.63 -3.85 -2.12
N SER A 120 -10.75 -3.38 -2.63
CA SER A 120 -10.95 -1.96 -2.91
C SER A 120 -11.06 -1.17 -1.61
N GLU A 121 -10.92 0.14 -1.69
CA GLU A 121 -11.13 1.01 -0.54
C GLU A 121 -12.54 0.83 -0.02
N GLN A 122 -12.69 0.92 1.29
CA GLN A 122 -13.95 0.67 1.97
C GLN A 122 -14.15 1.70 3.07
N LYS A 123 -15.36 2.21 3.19
CA LYS A 123 -15.72 3.09 4.29
C LYS A 123 -16.21 2.26 5.46
N PHE A 124 -15.87 2.69 6.66
CA PHE A 124 -16.26 1.98 7.86
C PHE A 124 -17.09 2.92 8.75
N ASN A 125 -18.09 2.35 9.42
CA ASN A 125 -18.97 3.10 10.30
C ASN A 125 -18.30 3.48 11.62
N SER A 126 -17.25 2.74 12.00
CA SER A 126 -16.54 3.01 13.24
C SER A 126 -15.09 2.61 13.11
N PHE A 127 -14.26 3.12 14.02
CA PHE A 127 -12.86 2.73 14.11
C PHE A 127 -12.72 1.23 14.40
N GLU A 128 -13.62 0.67 15.19
CA GLU A 128 -13.61 -0.74 15.53
C GLU A 128 -13.81 -1.63 14.29
N ASP A 129 -14.72 -1.21 13.40
CA ASP A 129 -14.95 -1.94 12.14
C ASP A 129 -13.73 -1.89 11.24
N LEU A 130 -13.08 -0.74 11.14
CA LEU A 130 -11.84 -0.58 10.39
C LEU A 130 -10.76 -1.50 10.94
N LYS A 131 -10.59 -1.51 12.24
CA LYS A 131 -9.59 -2.32 12.91
C LYS A 131 -9.82 -3.81 12.69
N ALA A 132 -11.07 -4.25 12.74
CA ALA A 132 -11.43 -5.64 12.51
C ALA A 132 -11.08 -6.06 11.08
N GLN A 133 -11.37 -5.22 10.10
CA GLN A 133 -11.05 -5.52 8.70
C GLN A 133 -9.55 -5.59 8.48
N ILE A 134 -8.79 -4.69 9.07
CA ILE A 134 -7.33 -4.70 8.96
C ILE A 134 -6.75 -5.98 9.54
N LYS A 135 -7.29 -6.48 10.65
CA LYS A 135 -6.85 -7.76 11.22
C LYS A 135 -7.07 -8.92 10.26
N LEU A 136 -8.19 -8.93 9.55
CA LEU A 136 -8.46 -9.95 8.55
C LEU A 136 -7.48 -9.85 7.38
N ASP A 137 -7.20 -8.64 6.92
CA ASP A 137 -6.25 -8.40 5.84
C ASP A 137 -4.85 -8.91 6.23
N ILE A 138 -4.42 -8.60 7.43
CA ILE A 138 -3.10 -9.02 7.94
C ILE A 138 -3.02 -10.54 8.03
N ALA A 139 -4.05 -11.18 8.55
CA ALA A 139 -4.08 -12.64 8.65
C ALA A 139 -3.96 -13.30 7.27
N SER A 140 -4.60 -12.71 6.28
CA SER A 140 -4.53 -13.19 4.90
C SER A 140 -3.10 -13.12 4.35
N VAL A 141 -2.36 -12.07 4.67
CA VAL A 141 -1.00 -11.86 4.16
C VAL A 141 0.01 -12.74 4.89
N ILE A 142 -0.14 -12.87 6.20
CA ILE A 142 0.80 -13.64 7.02
C ILE A 142 0.79 -15.12 6.66
N LYS A 143 -0.36 -15.65 6.25
CA LYS A 143 -0.50 -17.05 5.86
C LYS A 143 0.20 -17.44 4.57
N GLU A 144 0.60 -16.48 3.80
CA GLU A 144 1.26 -16.76 2.50
C GLU A 144 2.69 -17.24 2.66
#